data_86edae738c3bf2e537703a50fc3171a7
#
_entry.id   86edae738c3bf2e537703a50fc3171a7
#
_cell.length_a   1.000
_cell.length_b   1.000
_cell.length_c   1.000
_cell.angle_alpha   90.00
_cell.angle_beta   90.00
_cell.angle_gamma   90.00
#
_symmetry.space_group_name_H-M   'P 1'
#
loop_
_entity.id
_entity.type
_entity.pdbx_description
1 polymer ?
#
loop_
_entity_poly.entity_id
_entity_poly.type
_entity_poly.pdbx_seq_one_letter_code
_entity_poly.pdbx_strand_id
1 'polypeptide(L)'
;MDGLAVLAGHHVVHTALGLHPDDPTGVCTSLFSLTIRATEEVDLNPSLARTALAIAKSPLWTSQVRRPVELPSALPCYLIAGTIALPGTGQQLFQARVATAHADGRHALVLDLTSAAIHQADGYTDIIEAIAHTLRFTDPDPSRASTPGTSRILEVLL
;
A
#
# COMPACT_ATOMS: atom_id res chain seq x y z
N MET A 1 -23.62 -1.10 8.67
CA MET A 1 -22.44 -1.97 8.92
C MET A 1 -21.21 -1.10 8.83
N ASP A 2 -20.46 -1.00 9.94
CA ASP A 2 -19.28 -0.13 10.02
C ASP A 2 -18.14 -0.71 9.19
N GLY A 3 -17.90 -0.14 8.01
CA GLY A 3 -16.79 -0.52 7.14
C GLY A 3 -15.41 -0.41 7.82
N LEU A 4 -15.28 0.49 8.80
CA LEU A 4 -14.08 0.64 9.63
C LEU A 4 -13.81 -0.58 10.52
N ALA A 5 -14.85 -1.25 11.05
CA ALA A 5 -14.68 -2.45 11.86
C ALA A 5 -14.17 -3.65 11.02
N VAL A 6 -14.57 -3.71 9.75
CA VAL A 6 -14.06 -4.73 8.81
C VAL A 6 -12.58 -4.50 8.52
N LEU A 7 -12.16 -3.26 8.31
CA LEU A 7 -10.75 -2.91 8.06
C LEU A 7 -9.85 -3.22 9.26
N ALA A 8 -10.34 -2.98 10.49
CA ALA A 8 -9.59 -3.29 11.71
C ALA A 8 -9.31 -4.80 11.84
N GLY A 9 -10.25 -5.66 11.44
CA GLY A 9 -10.05 -7.12 11.42
C GLY A 9 -8.97 -7.60 10.43
N HIS A 10 -8.56 -6.75 9.48
CA HIS A 10 -7.52 -7.06 8.48
C HIS A 10 -6.16 -6.44 8.78
N HIS A 11 -5.94 -5.93 10.01
CA HIS A 11 -4.69 -5.26 10.40
C HIS A 11 -4.31 -4.05 9.55
N VAL A 12 -5.31 -3.38 8.96
CA VAL A 12 -5.12 -2.13 8.24
C VAL A 12 -4.90 -1.02 9.26
N VAL A 13 -3.75 -0.37 9.17
CA VAL A 13 -3.33 0.68 10.11
C VAL A 13 -3.50 2.09 9.55
N HIS A 14 -3.59 2.20 8.22
CA HIS A 14 -3.80 3.48 7.54
C HIS A 14 -4.55 3.28 6.24
N THR A 15 -5.42 4.24 5.90
CA THR A 15 -6.09 4.33 4.60
C THR A 15 -6.11 5.78 4.14
N ALA A 16 -5.96 5.99 2.84
CA ALA A 16 -6.06 7.30 2.22
C ALA A 16 -6.76 7.20 0.86
N LEU A 17 -7.50 8.24 0.51
CA LEU A 17 -8.10 8.41 -0.81
C LEU A 17 -7.28 9.42 -1.59
N GLY A 18 -6.78 9.00 -2.75
CA GLY A 18 -6.09 9.87 -3.70
C GLY A 18 -7.08 10.41 -4.74
N LEU A 19 -6.92 11.68 -5.09
CA LEU A 19 -7.60 12.32 -6.21
C LEU A 19 -6.54 12.71 -7.24
N HIS A 20 -6.70 12.26 -8.45
CA HIS A 20 -5.73 12.46 -9.52
C HIS A 20 -6.39 13.12 -10.73
N PRO A 21 -5.71 14.06 -11.40
CA PRO A 21 -6.20 14.57 -12.66
C PRO A 21 -6.36 13.43 -13.68
N ASP A 22 -7.48 13.46 -14.42
CA ASP A 22 -7.75 12.53 -15.50
C ASP A 22 -8.15 13.34 -16.74
N ASP A 23 -7.37 13.19 -17.83
CA ASP A 23 -7.60 13.95 -19.04
C ASP A 23 -8.72 13.31 -19.89
N PRO A 24 -9.61 14.11 -20.51
CA PRO A 24 -9.56 15.55 -20.69
C PRO A 24 -10.38 16.39 -19.70
N THR A 25 -11.15 15.86 -18.78
CA THR A 25 -12.07 16.67 -17.94
C THR A 25 -12.41 16.03 -16.59
N GLY A 26 -11.72 14.99 -16.20
CA GLY A 26 -12.11 14.18 -15.06
C GLY A 26 -11.13 14.22 -13.89
N VAL A 27 -11.58 13.62 -12.82
CA VAL A 27 -10.77 13.25 -11.67
C VAL A 27 -10.93 11.74 -11.48
N CYS A 28 -9.83 11.01 -11.47
CA CYS A 28 -9.83 9.63 -11.06
C CYS A 28 -9.43 9.49 -9.59
N THR A 29 -9.82 8.39 -8.99
CA THR A 29 -9.59 8.13 -7.57
C THR A 29 -8.75 6.88 -7.38
N SER A 30 -7.92 6.90 -6.36
CA SER A 30 -7.23 5.71 -5.86
C SER A 30 -7.49 5.52 -4.37
N LEU A 31 -7.58 4.28 -3.95
CA LEU A 31 -7.60 3.90 -2.55
C LEU A 31 -6.22 3.35 -2.18
N PHE A 32 -5.60 3.97 -1.21
CA PHE A 32 -4.35 3.49 -0.61
C PHE A 32 -4.64 2.89 0.76
N SER A 33 -3.95 1.79 1.09
CA SER A 33 -3.96 1.23 2.44
C SER A 33 -2.60 0.71 2.84
N LEU A 34 -2.31 0.79 4.14
CA LEU A 34 -1.14 0.19 4.77
C LEU A 34 -1.62 -0.88 5.76
N THR A 35 -1.10 -2.08 5.59
CA THR A 35 -1.34 -3.21 6.48
C THR A 35 -0.02 -3.62 7.12
N ILE A 36 -0.04 -3.89 8.44
CA ILE A 36 1.09 -4.44 9.18
C ILE A 36 0.70 -5.81 9.69
N ARG A 37 1.54 -6.81 9.43
CA ARG A 37 1.33 -8.19 9.87
C ARG A 37 2.53 -8.68 10.66
N ALA A 38 2.29 -9.25 11.84
CA ALA A 38 3.33 -9.98 12.56
C ALA A 38 3.76 -11.22 11.75
N THR A 39 5.06 -11.50 11.74
CA THR A 39 5.63 -12.72 11.15
C THR A 39 6.19 -13.59 12.27
N GLU A 40 5.94 -14.88 12.20
CA GLU A 40 6.49 -15.86 13.17
C GLU A 40 7.92 -16.26 12.80
N GLU A 41 8.40 -15.87 11.62
CA GLU A 41 9.69 -16.29 11.10
C GLU A 41 10.79 -15.28 11.44
N VAL A 42 11.94 -15.83 11.87
CA VAL A 42 13.12 -15.06 12.26
C VAL A 42 13.88 -14.52 11.04
N ASP A 43 13.68 -15.13 9.87
CA ASP A 43 14.39 -14.74 8.64
C ASP A 43 13.45 -13.93 7.72
N LEU A 44 13.79 -12.65 7.56
CA LEU A 44 12.99 -11.66 6.82
C LEU A 44 12.86 -11.97 5.32
N ASN A 45 13.94 -12.41 4.68
CA ASN A 45 13.95 -12.58 3.24
C ASN A 45 13.01 -13.69 2.76
N PRO A 46 13.04 -14.92 3.30
CA PRO A 46 12.12 -15.96 2.88
C PRO A 46 10.68 -15.68 3.29
N SER A 47 10.43 -15.05 4.45
CA SER A 47 9.09 -14.68 4.88
C SER A 47 8.46 -13.67 3.93
N LEU A 48 9.18 -12.64 3.56
CA LEU A 48 8.70 -11.63 2.63
C LEU A 48 8.51 -12.17 1.21
N ALA A 49 9.45 -13.00 0.75
CA ALA A 49 9.31 -13.66 -0.55
C ALA A 49 8.07 -14.55 -0.62
N ARG A 50 7.73 -15.25 0.47
CA ARG A 50 6.47 -16.01 0.57
C ARG A 50 5.25 -15.12 0.56
N THR A 51 5.29 -14.00 1.28
CA THR A 51 4.21 -12.99 1.28
C THR A 51 3.99 -12.46 -0.13
N ALA A 52 5.04 -12.03 -0.82
CA ALA A 52 4.97 -11.56 -2.19
C ALA A 52 4.45 -12.64 -3.16
N LEU A 53 4.91 -13.88 -2.97
CA LEU A 53 4.43 -15.01 -3.78
C LEU A 53 2.95 -15.32 -3.50
N ALA A 54 2.49 -15.26 -2.25
CA ALA A 54 1.09 -15.46 -1.90
C ALA A 54 0.19 -14.40 -2.53
N ILE A 55 0.62 -13.14 -2.49
CA ILE A 55 -0.06 -12.04 -3.17
C ILE A 55 -0.15 -12.32 -4.68
N ALA A 56 0.97 -12.67 -5.30
CA ALA A 56 1.04 -12.91 -6.74
C ALA A 56 0.26 -14.13 -7.20
N LYS A 57 0.02 -15.11 -6.33
CA LYS A 57 -0.78 -16.32 -6.64
C LYS A 57 -2.28 -16.11 -6.47
N SER A 58 -2.74 -14.93 -6.06
CA SER A 58 -4.19 -14.66 -5.94
C SER A 58 -4.87 -14.88 -7.30
N PRO A 59 -5.99 -15.62 -7.34
CA PRO A 59 -6.74 -15.87 -8.57
C PRO A 59 -7.45 -14.62 -9.10
N LEU A 60 -7.43 -13.53 -8.38
CA LEU A 60 -8.02 -12.27 -8.82
C LEU A 60 -7.20 -11.57 -9.92
N TRP A 61 -5.90 -11.86 -10.02
CA TRP A 61 -5.06 -11.23 -11.04
C TRP A 61 -5.41 -11.72 -12.44
N THR A 62 -5.70 -10.80 -13.33
CA THR A 62 -5.87 -11.08 -14.77
C THR A 62 -4.57 -10.82 -15.54
N SER A 63 -3.78 -9.89 -15.06
CA SER A 63 -2.40 -9.63 -15.51
C SER A 63 -1.60 -9.08 -14.36
N GLN A 64 -0.29 -9.38 -14.32
CA GLN A 64 0.59 -8.82 -13.29
C GLN A 64 2.04 -8.83 -13.72
N VAL A 65 2.79 -7.88 -13.18
CA VAL A 65 4.25 -7.85 -13.16
C VAL A 65 4.74 -7.96 -11.72
N ARG A 66 5.92 -8.54 -11.53
CA ARG A 66 6.58 -8.66 -10.23
C ARG A 66 8.02 -8.25 -10.38
N ARG A 67 8.51 -7.44 -9.47
CA ARG A 67 9.92 -7.09 -9.42
C ARG A 67 10.38 -6.73 -8.01
N PRO A 68 11.66 -6.90 -7.70
CA PRO A 68 12.24 -6.31 -6.51
C PRO A 68 12.26 -4.78 -6.65
N VAL A 69 12.25 -4.10 -5.51
CA VAL A 69 12.43 -2.65 -5.40
C VAL A 69 13.57 -2.39 -4.44
N GLU A 70 14.52 -1.57 -4.84
CA GLU A 70 15.64 -1.17 -3.99
C GLU A 70 15.20 -0.01 -3.09
N LEU A 71 15.09 -0.26 -1.79
CA LEU A 71 14.76 0.78 -0.81
C LEU A 71 16.03 1.45 -0.26
N PRO A 72 15.97 2.75 0.10
CA PRO A 72 17.07 3.42 0.80
C PRO A 72 17.47 2.75 2.13
N SER A 73 16.52 2.04 2.75
CA SER A 73 16.75 1.26 3.97
C SER A 73 17.50 -0.06 3.74
N ALA A 74 17.76 -0.44 2.50
CA ALA A 74 18.29 -1.75 2.12
C ALA A 74 17.45 -2.96 2.59
N LEU A 75 16.23 -2.73 3.07
CA LEU A 75 15.30 -3.80 3.43
C LEU A 75 14.74 -4.46 2.16
N PRO A 76 14.49 -5.77 2.20
CA PRO A 76 13.92 -6.46 1.06
C PRO A 76 12.53 -5.89 0.75
N CYS A 77 12.27 -5.69 -0.54
CA CYS A 77 11.03 -5.11 -1.01
C CYS A 77 10.62 -5.69 -2.36
N TYR A 78 9.34 -5.98 -2.53
CA TYR A 78 8.77 -6.51 -3.77
C TYR A 78 7.56 -5.71 -4.17
N LEU A 79 7.51 -5.31 -5.43
CA LEU A 79 6.34 -4.72 -6.09
C LEU A 79 5.62 -5.80 -6.90
N ILE A 80 4.31 -5.86 -6.74
CA ILE A 80 3.38 -6.63 -7.58
C ILE A 80 2.33 -5.63 -8.08
N ALA A 81 2.23 -5.45 -9.40
CA ALA A 81 1.26 -4.52 -9.98
C ALA A 81 0.58 -5.14 -11.19
N GLY A 82 -0.67 -4.77 -11.43
CA GLY A 82 -1.42 -5.27 -12.56
C GLY A 82 -2.92 -5.04 -12.44
N THR A 83 -3.67 -5.85 -13.16
CA THR A 83 -5.13 -5.76 -13.19
C THR A 83 -5.74 -6.93 -12.44
N ILE A 84 -6.74 -6.64 -11.63
CA ILE A 84 -7.56 -7.64 -10.93
C ILE A 84 -8.98 -7.62 -11.45
N ALA A 85 -9.65 -8.78 -11.45
CA ALA A 85 -11.07 -8.90 -11.73
C ALA A 85 -11.87 -8.95 -10.43
N LEU A 86 -12.91 -8.12 -10.32
CA LEU A 86 -13.84 -8.18 -9.19
C LEU A 86 -14.84 -9.33 -9.40
N PRO A 87 -14.90 -10.28 -8.45
CA PRO A 87 -15.82 -11.40 -8.57
C PRO A 87 -17.28 -10.96 -8.71
N GLY A 88 -17.99 -11.54 -9.68
CA GLY A 88 -19.42 -11.32 -9.86
C GLY A 88 -19.83 -10.00 -10.52
N THR A 89 -18.91 -9.10 -10.80
CA THR A 89 -19.23 -7.77 -11.39
C THR A 89 -18.75 -7.62 -12.84
N GLY A 90 -17.79 -8.42 -13.27
CA GLY A 90 -17.10 -8.24 -14.55
C GLY A 90 -16.21 -6.99 -14.61
N GLN A 91 -16.12 -6.23 -13.53
CA GLN A 91 -15.27 -5.06 -13.46
C GLN A 91 -13.82 -5.43 -13.22
N GLN A 92 -12.93 -4.65 -13.83
CA GLN A 92 -11.50 -4.73 -13.58
C GLN A 92 -11.03 -3.48 -12.86
N LEU A 93 -10.04 -3.66 -11.98
CA LEU A 93 -9.35 -2.58 -11.28
C LEU A 93 -7.85 -2.75 -11.49
N PHE A 94 -7.14 -1.64 -11.55
CA PHE A 94 -5.71 -1.64 -11.32
C PHE A 94 -5.43 -1.84 -9.83
N GLN A 95 -4.44 -2.66 -9.53
CA GLN A 95 -3.92 -2.82 -8.17
C GLN A 95 -2.40 -2.88 -8.21
N ALA A 96 -1.76 -2.14 -7.31
CA ALA A 96 -0.35 -2.26 -7.03
C ALA A 96 -0.13 -2.54 -5.54
N ARG A 97 0.77 -3.46 -5.23
CA ARG A 97 1.13 -3.87 -3.87
C ARG A 97 2.63 -3.84 -3.70
N VAL A 98 3.06 -3.18 -2.63
CA VAL A 98 4.44 -3.24 -2.18
C VAL A 98 4.49 -4.02 -0.87
N ALA A 99 5.27 -5.10 -0.86
CA ALA A 99 5.54 -5.87 0.34
C ALA A 99 6.99 -5.62 0.78
N THR A 100 7.17 -5.16 2.01
CA THR A 100 8.49 -4.96 2.64
C THR A 100 8.47 -5.44 4.08
N ALA A 101 9.64 -5.54 4.67
CA ALA A 101 9.78 -5.95 6.07
C ALA A 101 10.07 -4.73 6.95
N HIS A 102 9.62 -4.79 8.19
CA HIS A 102 10.07 -3.86 9.23
C HIS A 102 11.48 -4.24 9.69
N ALA A 103 12.26 -3.24 10.10
CA ALA A 103 13.64 -3.45 10.54
C ALA A 103 13.78 -4.37 11.77
N ASP A 104 12.70 -4.53 12.56
CA ASP A 104 12.67 -5.44 13.71
C ASP A 104 12.64 -6.94 13.36
N GLY A 105 12.47 -7.26 12.08
CA GLY A 105 12.42 -8.64 11.63
C GLY A 105 11.13 -9.40 11.98
N ARG A 106 10.17 -8.75 12.62
CA ARG A 106 8.97 -9.39 13.16
C ARG A 106 7.69 -8.96 12.48
N HIS A 107 7.77 -7.94 11.63
CA HIS A 107 6.61 -7.40 10.95
C HIS A 107 6.84 -7.27 9.45
N ALA A 108 5.85 -7.66 8.68
CA ALA A 108 5.76 -7.36 7.26
C ALA A 108 4.77 -6.21 7.05
N LEU A 109 5.14 -5.28 6.17
CA LEU A 109 4.31 -4.17 5.74
C LEU A 109 3.84 -4.43 4.32
N VAL A 110 2.55 -4.23 4.09
CA VAL A 110 1.96 -4.28 2.76
C VAL A 110 1.29 -2.95 2.48
N LEU A 111 1.78 -2.26 1.47
CA LEU A 111 1.17 -1.07 0.90
C LEU A 111 0.30 -1.54 -0.27
N ASP A 112 -0.94 -1.12 -0.30
CA ASP A 112 -1.90 -1.40 -1.37
C ASP A 112 -2.36 -0.09 -2.00
N LEU A 113 -2.40 -0.04 -3.33
CA LEU A 113 -3.04 1.04 -4.09
C LEU A 113 -3.98 0.39 -5.11
N THR A 114 -5.23 0.81 -5.11
CA THR A 114 -6.26 0.28 -6.01
C THR A 114 -7.00 1.44 -6.68
N SER A 115 -7.25 1.32 -7.99
CA SER A 115 -7.98 2.33 -8.76
C SER A 115 -8.80 1.69 -9.89
N ALA A 116 -9.91 2.33 -10.23
CA ALA A 116 -10.69 1.98 -11.42
C ALA A 116 -10.08 2.55 -12.72
N ALA A 117 -9.19 3.53 -12.63
CA ALA A 117 -8.53 4.14 -13.76
C ALA A 117 -7.32 3.31 -14.23
N ILE A 118 -7.58 2.18 -14.89
CA ILE A 118 -6.55 1.23 -15.35
C ILE A 118 -5.56 1.88 -16.32
N HIS A 119 -6.01 2.86 -17.11
CA HIS A 119 -5.16 3.60 -18.05
C HIS A 119 -4.06 4.44 -17.37
N GLN A 120 -4.20 4.71 -16.06
CA GLN A 120 -3.20 5.38 -15.23
C GLN A 120 -2.25 4.41 -14.49
N ALA A 121 -2.22 3.14 -14.90
CA ALA A 121 -1.48 2.08 -14.20
C ALA A 121 -0.01 2.41 -13.93
N ASP A 122 0.68 2.98 -14.91
CA ASP A 122 2.10 3.34 -14.78
C ASP A 122 2.29 4.44 -13.72
N GLY A 123 1.47 5.49 -13.78
CA GLY A 123 1.50 6.58 -12.80
C GLY A 123 1.20 6.10 -11.37
N TYR A 124 0.24 5.18 -11.20
CA TYR A 124 -0.05 4.59 -9.89
C TYR A 124 1.07 3.70 -9.39
N THR A 125 1.74 2.99 -10.28
CA THR A 125 2.91 2.19 -9.95
C THR A 125 4.04 3.08 -9.45
N ASP A 126 4.31 4.19 -10.12
CA ASP A 126 5.32 5.17 -9.71
C ASP A 126 4.97 5.80 -8.35
N ILE A 127 3.70 6.13 -8.12
CA ILE A 127 3.23 6.69 -6.84
C ILE A 127 3.48 5.72 -5.67
N ILE A 128 3.06 4.46 -5.78
CA ILE A 128 3.24 3.51 -4.68
C ILE A 128 4.71 3.21 -4.43
N GLU A 129 5.54 3.18 -5.46
CA GLU A 129 6.97 2.99 -5.33
C GLU A 129 7.64 4.20 -4.67
N ALA A 130 7.25 5.42 -5.05
CA ALA A 130 7.71 6.64 -4.40
C ALA A 130 7.33 6.66 -2.91
N ILE A 131 6.11 6.25 -2.56
CA ILE A 131 5.69 6.09 -1.16
C ILE A 131 6.58 5.07 -0.44
N ALA A 132 6.85 3.92 -1.06
CA ALA A 132 7.72 2.90 -0.47
C ALA A 132 9.13 3.43 -0.19
N HIS A 133 9.70 4.25 -1.07
CA HIS A 133 11.01 4.89 -0.86
C HIS A 133 11.01 5.90 0.30
N THR A 134 9.86 6.43 0.71
CA THR A 134 9.76 7.33 1.87
C THR A 134 9.67 6.62 3.20
N LEU A 135 9.48 5.29 3.22
CA LEU A 135 9.34 4.54 4.47
C LEU A 135 10.58 4.71 5.35
N ARG A 136 10.33 5.05 6.60
CA ARG A 136 11.33 5.16 7.66
C ARG A 136 10.84 4.38 8.87
N PHE A 137 11.70 3.56 9.42
CA PHE A 137 11.45 2.78 10.63
C PHE A 137 12.26 3.38 11.76
N THR A 138 11.89 4.55 12.19
CA THR A 138 12.47 5.21 13.36
C THR A 138 11.46 5.20 14.49
N ASP A 139 11.94 5.00 15.72
CA ASP A 139 11.07 5.19 16.88
C ASP A 139 10.53 6.62 16.85
N PRO A 140 9.23 6.80 17.08
CA PRO A 140 8.67 8.14 17.18
C PRO A 140 9.40 8.86 18.31
N ASP A 141 10.02 10.02 17.99
CA ASP A 141 10.67 10.85 18.98
C ASP A 141 9.65 11.21 20.08
N PRO A 142 9.82 10.75 21.32
CA PRO A 142 8.86 10.97 22.38
C PRO A 142 8.65 12.47 22.68
N SER A 143 9.57 13.33 22.28
CA SER A 143 9.44 14.78 22.42
C SER A 143 8.45 15.39 21.41
N ARG A 144 8.13 14.70 20.31
CA ARG A 144 7.12 15.12 19.33
C ARG A 144 5.70 14.61 19.61
N ALA A 145 5.55 13.63 20.49
CA ALA A 145 4.26 13.03 20.82
C ALA A 145 3.35 13.93 21.69
N SER A 146 3.83 15.07 22.16
CA SER A 146 3.11 15.94 23.11
C SER A 146 2.39 17.13 22.49
N THR A 147 2.37 17.28 21.17
CA THR A 147 1.52 18.30 20.55
C THR A 147 0.33 17.58 19.90
N PRO A 148 -0.92 17.75 20.40
CA PRO A 148 -2.09 17.28 19.70
C PRO A 148 -2.11 18.01 18.34
N GLY A 149 -1.76 17.26 17.28
CA GLY A 149 -1.68 17.80 15.94
C GLY A 149 -3.05 18.26 15.48
N THR A 150 -3.30 19.54 15.58
CA THR A 150 -4.34 20.18 14.79
C THR A 150 -3.95 19.97 13.32
N SER A 151 -4.76 19.23 12.61
CA SER A 151 -4.51 18.95 11.19
C SER A 151 -4.36 20.28 10.47
N ARG A 152 -3.22 20.53 9.83
CA ARG A 152 -2.96 21.76 9.04
C ARG A 152 -3.99 21.98 7.91
N ILE A 153 -4.80 20.99 7.61
CA ILE A 153 -5.89 21.07 6.65
C ILE A 153 -7.04 21.97 7.15
N LEU A 154 -7.24 22.06 8.47
CA LEU A 154 -8.27 22.93 9.06
C LEU A 154 -7.86 24.39 9.11
N GLU A 155 -6.58 24.72 9.10
CA GLU A 155 -6.10 26.13 9.11
C GLU A 155 -6.23 26.82 7.75
N VAL A 156 -6.39 26.08 6.65
CA VAL A 156 -6.52 26.64 5.29
C VAL A 156 -7.99 26.89 4.90
N LEU A 157 -8.95 26.38 5.68
CA LEU A 157 -10.39 26.46 5.39
C LEU A 157 -11.17 27.42 6.32
N LEU A 158 -10.48 28.09 7.23
CA LEU A 158 -11.03 29.15 8.08
C LEU A 158 -10.40 30.49 7.76
#